data_2979d721658bce9187820fb2f84834e1
#
_entry.id   2979d721658bce9187820fb2f84834e1
#
_cell.length_a   1.000
_cell.length_b   1.000
_cell.length_c   1.000
_cell.angle_alpha   90.00
_cell.angle_beta   90.00
_cell.angle_gamma   90.00
#
_symmetry.space_group_name_H-M   'P 1'
#
loop_
_entity.id
_entity.type
_entity.pdbx_description
1 polymer ?
#
loop_
_entity_poly.entity_id
_entity_poly.type
_entity_poly.pdbx_seq_one_letter_code
_entity_poly.pdbx_strand_id
1 'polypeptide(L)'
;MNSIDEKIDVKAEQEKCLKADTIIFQFPMMWFSCPHFLSKWIEDVWAHGWAYGSNGNKLEGKKLILSFTMGAPAEAYKDKCDVDRLIGHLEATGLFVKMKFAGYGCTAGIEFGIKDKADLCKAKTAELEKQAEKVCELAHK
;
A
#
# COMPACT_ATOMS: atom_id res chain seq x y z
N MET A 1 -20.61 -17.44 2.66
CA MET A 1 -19.65 -16.33 2.55
C MET A 1 -20.08 -15.29 3.58
N ASN A 2 -19.38 -15.24 4.73
CA ASN A 2 -19.70 -14.23 5.74
C ASN A 2 -19.27 -12.87 5.18
N SER A 3 -20.24 -11.98 5.01
CA SER A 3 -19.95 -10.57 4.78
C SER A 3 -19.23 -10.05 6.03
N ILE A 4 -17.95 -9.82 5.95
CA ILE A 4 -17.23 -9.03 6.94
C ILE A 4 -17.87 -7.66 6.88
N ASP A 5 -18.46 -7.22 8.00
CA ASP A 5 -19.01 -5.87 8.11
C ASP A 5 -17.81 -4.90 8.06
N GLU A 6 -17.51 -4.40 6.85
CA GLU A 6 -16.36 -3.54 6.54
C GLU A 6 -16.59 -2.10 7.04
N LYS A 7 -17.06 -1.98 8.25
CA LYS A 7 -17.34 -0.69 8.86
C LYS A 7 -16.04 -0.04 9.33
N ILE A 8 -15.66 1.04 8.67
CA ILE A 8 -14.46 1.83 8.99
C ILE A 8 -14.85 2.93 9.98
N ASP A 9 -14.15 3.01 11.11
CA ASP A 9 -14.23 4.16 12.00
C ASP A 9 -13.37 5.29 11.43
N VAL A 10 -13.99 6.11 10.59
CA VAL A 10 -13.33 7.19 9.87
C VAL A 10 -12.59 8.16 10.80
N LYS A 11 -13.19 8.53 11.94
CA LYS A 11 -12.55 9.45 12.89
C LYS A 11 -11.29 8.86 13.51
N ALA A 12 -11.36 7.62 13.95
CA ALA A 12 -10.20 6.93 14.52
C ALA A 12 -9.06 6.78 13.51
N GLU A 13 -9.39 6.45 12.26
CA GLU A 13 -8.40 6.35 11.18
C GLU A 13 -7.80 7.72 10.81
N GLN A 14 -8.61 8.76 10.75
CA GLN A 14 -8.13 10.12 10.52
C GLN A 14 -7.20 10.61 11.64
N GLU A 15 -7.51 10.29 12.90
CA GLU A 15 -6.62 10.60 14.03
C GLU A 15 -5.27 9.91 13.94
N LYS A 16 -5.24 8.64 13.51
CA LYS A 16 -3.99 7.92 13.25
C LYS A 16 -3.18 8.61 12.15
N CYS A 17 -3.83 8.98 11.06
CA CYS A 17 -3.18 9.72 9.97
C CYS A 17 -2.60 11.07 10.42
N LEU A 18 -3.32 11.78 11.29
CA LEU A 18 -2.83 13.07 11.81
C LEU A 18 -1.56 12.92 12.65
N LYS A 19 -1.48 11.88 13.47
CA LYS A 19 -0.33 11.61 14.35
C LYS A 19 0.91 11.08 13.59
N ALA A 20 0.73 10.53 12.40
CA ALA A 20 1.80 9.93 11.62
C ALA A 20 2.47 10.98 10.72
N ASP A 21 3.79 10.92 10.58
CA ASP A 21 4.55 11.65 9.57
C ASP A 21 4.66 10.86 8.27
N THR A 22 4.58 9.54 8.37
CA THR A 22 4.63 8.59 7.26
C THR A 22 3.45 7.65 7.31
N ILE A 23 2.77 7.49 6.18
CA ILE A 23 1.69 6.52 6.00
C ILE A 23 2.20 5.42 5.08
N ILE A 24 2.08 4.18 5.51
CA ILE A 24 2.48 3.00 4.74
C ILE A 24 1.23 2.21 4.38
N PHE A 25 0.96 2.07 3.09
CA PHE A 25 -0.04 1.12 2.61
C PHE A 25 0.62 -0.24 2.42
N GLN A 26 0.25 -1.19 3.28
CA GLN A 26 0.73 -2.57 3.19
C GLN A 26 -0.41 -3.49 2.75
N PHE A 27 -0.24 -4.17 1.61
CA PHE A 27 -1.30 -4.97 1.01
C PHE A 27 -0.76 -6.08 0.09
N PRO A 28 -1.51 -7.16 -0.11
CA PRO A 28 -1.27 -8.06 -1.23
C PRO A 28 -1.88 -7.45 -2.50
N MET A 29 -1.12 -7.43 -3.60
CA MET A 29 -1.66 -7.00 -4.89
C MET A 29 -2.73 -8.01 -5.36
N MET A 30 -3.90 -7.52 -5.67
CA MET A 30 -5.05 -8.29 -6.12
C MET A 30 -5.46 -7.81 -7.51
N TRP A 31 -5.46 -8.73 -8.48
CA TRP A 31 -5.83 -8.41 -9.87
C TRP A 31 -5.10 -7.16 -10.40
N PHE A 32 -3.77 -7.13 -10.21
CA PHE A 32 -2.89 -6.03 -10.66
C PHE A 32 -3.20 -4.65 -10.02
N SER A 33 -3.91 -4.64 -8.89
CA SER A 33 -4.30 -3.43 -8.17
C SER A 33 -4.22 -3.65 -6.66
N CYS A 34 -4.56 -2.63 -5.89
CA CYS A 34 -4.76 -2.79 -4.46
C CYS A 34 -6.09 -3.51 -4.16
N PRO A 35 -6.24 -4.15 -2.98
CA PRO A 35 -7.50 -4.74 -2.56
C PRO A 35 -8.61 -3.70 -2.46
N HIS A 36 -9.85 -4.11 -2.76
CA HIS A 36 -11.03 -3.24 -2.69
C HIS A 36 -11.20 -2.57 -1.33
N PHE A 37 -10.81 -3.25 -0.24
CA PHE A 37 -10.86 -2.68 1.10
C PHE A 37 -9.94 -1.46 1.26
N LEU A 38 -8.74 -1.47 0.66
CA LEU A 38 -7.85 -0.31 0.70
C LEU A 38 -8.43 0.85 -0.12
N SER A 39 -9.02 0.59 -1.28
CA SER A 39 -9.72 1.62 -2.05
C SER A 39 -10.85 2.24 -1.25
N LYS A 40 -11.68 1.40 -0.63
CA LYS A 40 -12.76 1.86 0.25
C LYS A 40 -12.24 2.69 1.42
N TRP A 41 -11.14 2.25 2.07
CA TRP A 41 -10.53 2.99 3.16
C TRP A 41 -10.07 4.39 2.70
N ILE A 42 -9.44 4.49 1.53
CA ILE A 42 -9.02 5.78 0.96
C ILE A 42 -10.25 6.68 0.71
N GLU A 43 -11.30 6.14 0.10
CA GLU A 43 -12.53 6.89 -0.21
C GLU A 43 -13.22 7.42 1.06
N ASP A 44 -13.31 6.59 2.09
CA ASP A 44 -14.01 6.95 3.33
C ASP A 44 -13.17 7.88 4.22
N VAL A 45 -11.88 7.58 4.39
CA VAL A 45 -11.00 8.27 5.35
C VAL A 45 -10.42 9.56 4.78
N TRP A 46 -9.99 9.53 3.51
CA TRP A 46 -9.43 10.71 2.83
C TRP A 46 -10.52 11.54 2.16
N ALA A 47 -11.50 11.92 2.96
CA ALA A 47 -12.70 12.59 2.49
C ALA A 47 -12.46 14.05 2.05
N HIS A 48 -13.38 14.55 1.22
CA HIS A 48 -13.45 15.97 0.85
C HIS A 48 -13.58 16.87 2.10
N GLY A 49 -12.86 17.98 2.12
CA GLY A 49 -12.83 18.89 3.26
C GLY A 49 -11.88 18.47 4.38
N TRP A 50 -11.32 17.25 4.31
CA TRP A 50 -10.31 16.75 5.25
C TRP A 50 -8.95 16.52 4.56
N ALA A 51 -8.89 15.65 3.55
CA ALA A 51 -7.68 15.34 2.81
C ALA A 51 -7.47 16.28 1.60
N TYR A 52 -8.55 16.72 0.97
CA TYR A 52 -8.52 17.56 -0.22
C TYR A 52 -9.71 18.54 -0.25
N GLY A 53 -9.72 19.42 -1.25
CA GLY A 53 -10.69 20.52 -1.33
C GLY A 53 -10.17 21.79 -0.67
N SER A 54 -11.00 22.83 -0.62
CA SER A 54 -10.58 24.19 -0.19
C SER A 54 -9.95 24.25 1.20
N ASN A 55 -10.41 23.42 2.14
CA ASN A 55 -9.92 23.35 3.52
C ASN A 55 -9.22 22.01 3.84
N GLY A 56 -9.15 21.10 2.87
CA GLY A 56 -8.59 19.79 3.05
C GLY A 56 -7.07 19.77 2.81
N ASN A 57 -6.28 19.72 3.88
CA ASN A 57 -4.82 19.72 3.82
C ASN A 57 -4.17 18.85 4.90
N LYS A 58 -4.92 17.94 5.50
CA LYS A 58 -4.47 17.18 6.69
C LYS A 58 -3.34 16.20 6.41
N LEU A 59 -3.12 15.85 5.14
CA LEU A 59 -2.07 14.95 4.70
C LEU A 59 -0.89 15.68 4.04
N GLU A 60 -0.98 16.98 3.87
CA GLU A 60 0.03 17.78 3.17
C GLU A 60 1.43 17.63 3.81
N GLY A 61 2.42 17.30 2.99
CA GLY A 61 3.81 17.13 3.38
C GLY A 61 4.15 15.80 4.06
N LYS A 62 3.16 14.97 4.43
CA LYS A 62 3.40 13.62 4.95
C LYS A 62 3.95 12.72 3.85
N LYS A 63 4.67 11.66 4.24
CA LYS A 63 5.18 10.66 3.30
C LYS A 63 4.16 9.56 3.05
N LEU A 64 4.08 9.11 1.80
CA LEU A 64 3.39 7.87 1.42
C LEU A 64 4.41 6.85 0.93
N ILE A 65 4.34 5.65 1.48
CA ILE A 65 5.14 4.49 1.08
C ILE A 65 4.20 3.33 0.81
N LEU A 66 4.50 2.54 -0.22
CA LEU A 66 3.78 1.31 -0.50
C LEU A 66 4.64 0.10 -0.13
N SER A 67 4.03 -0.91 0.48
CA SER A 67 4.65 -2.19 0.81
C SER A 67 3.70 -3.30 0.40
N PHE A 68 4.04 -4.08 -0.63
CA PHE A 68 3.10 -5.04 -1.16
C PHE A 68 3.74 -6.32 -1.65
N THR A 69 2.95 -7.38 -1.68
CA THR A 69 3.32 -8.67 -2.24
C THR A 69 2.57 -8.93 -3.54
N MET A 70 3.15 -9.73 -4.41
CA MET A 70 2.60 -10.09 -5.70
C MET A 70 2.64 -11.60 -5.89
N GLY A 71 1.59 -12.18 -6.46
CA GLY A 71 1.43 -13.62 -6.58
C GLY A 71 2.29 -14.25 -7.69
N ALA A 72 2.35 -13.63 -8.85
CA ALA A 72 3.12 -14.14 -9.98
C ALA A 72 4.64 -13.94 -9.79
N PRO A 73 5.49 -14.70 -10.49
CA PRO A 73 6.93 -14.49 -10.50
C PRO A 73 7.32 -13.09 -11.00
N ALA A 74 8.50 -12.60 -10.60
CA ALA A 74 8.97 -11.25 -10.97
C ALA A 74 8.98 -10.99 -12.48
N GLU A 75 9.26 -12.00 -13.28
CA GLU A 75 9.31 -11.92 -14.75
C GLU A 75 7.96 -11.59 -15.40
N ALA A 76 6.86 -11.83 -14.67
CA ALA A 76 5.52 -11.49 -15.15
C ALA A 76 5.22 -9.98 -15.04
N TYR A 77 5.97 -9.25 -14.22
CA TYR A 77 5.74 -7.83 -13.95
C TYR A 77 6.65 -6.93 -14.78
N LYS A 78 6.40 -6.92 -16.08
CA LYS A 78 7.11 -6.10 -17.08
C LYS A 78 6.14 -5.59 -18.15
N ASP A 79 6.59 -4.69 -18.99
CA ASP A 79 5.82 -4.08 -20.07
C ASP A 79 4.51 -3.44 -19.57
N LYS A 80 3.37 -3.97 -20.02
CA LYS A 80 2.05 -3.47 -19.60
C LYS A 80 1.73 -3.78 -18.14
N CYS A 81 2.36 -4.79 -17.57
CA CYS A 81 2.24 -5.20 -16.17
C CYS A 81 3.40 -4.70 -15.31
N ASP A 82 4.17 -3.73 -15.79
CA ASP A 82 5.25 -3.12 -15.02
C ASP A 82 4.75 -2.55 -13.70
N VAL A 83 5.51 -2.79 -12.63
CA VAL A 83 5.12 -2.45 -11.25
C VAL A 83 4.82 -0.96 -11.10
N ASP A 84 5.66 -0.08 -11.65
CA ASP A 84 5.45 1.37 -11.52
C ASP A 84 4.14 1.82 -12.16
N ARG A 85 3.74 1.17 -13.25
CA ARG A 85 2.43 1.42 -13.87
C ARG A 85 1.27 0.93 -13.02
N LEU A 86 1.41 -0.25 -12.42
CA LEU A 86 0.36 -0.87 -11.62
C LEU A 86 0.07 -0.10 -10.33
N ILE A 87 1.10 0.52 -9.72
CA ILE A 87 0.94 1.32 -8.51
C ILE A 87 0.68 2.81 -8.78
N GLY A 88 0.75 3.24 -10.03
CA GLY A 88 0.65 4.65 -10.42
C GLY A 88 -0.62 5.34 -9.91
N HIS A 89 -1.73 4.62 -9.77
CA HIS A 89 -2.96 5.17 -9.20
C HIS A 89 -2.83 5.53 -7.71
N LEU A 90 -2.08 4.75 -6.92
CA LEU A 90 -1.83 5.05 -5.51
C LEU A 90 -0.83 6.20 -5.35
N GLU A 91 0.21 6.25 -6.19
CA GLU A 91 1.12 7.39 -6.26
C GLU A 91 0.36 8.67 -6.60
N ALA A 92 -0.46 8.64 -7.64
CA ALA A 92 -1.30 9.78 -8.03
C ALA A 92 -2.25 10.22 -6.91
N THR A 93 -2.84 9.27 -6.19
CA THR A 93 -3.69 9.55 -5.03
C THR A 93 -2.92 10.30 -3.93
N GLY A 94 -1.71 9.83 -3.59
CA GLY A 94 -0.85 10.51 -2.63
C GLY A 94 -0.47 11.92 -3.06
N LEU A 95 -0.07 12.10 -4.31
CA LEU A 95 0.27 13.42 -4.86
C LEU A 95 -0.93 14.36 -4.89
N PHE A 96 -2.12 13.86 -5.21
CA PHE A 96 -3.35 14.65 -5.22
C PHE A 96 -3.68 15.26 -3.85
N VAL A 97 -3.43 14.53 -2.75
CA VAL A 97 -3.60 15.03 -1.38
C VAL A 97 -2.32 15.69 -0.83
N LYS A 98 -1.38 16.05 -1.70
CA LYS A 98 -0.14 16.77 -1.42
C LYS A 98 0.83 16.04 -0.48
N MET A 99 0.78 14.71 -0.46
CA MET A 99 1.80 13.88 0.17
C MET A 99 3.04 13.78 -0.71
N LYS A 100 4.15 13.41 -0.08
CA LYS A 100 5.40 13.06 -0.78
C LYS A 100 5.44 11.55 -0.98
N PHE A 101 5.37 11.10 -2.23
CA PHE A 101 5.58 9.69 -2.53
C PHE A 101 7.04 9.33 -2.36
N ALA A 102 7.36 8.53 -1.34
CA ALA A 102 8.74 8.19 -0.97
C ALA A 102 9.25 6.89 -1.63
N GLY A 103 8.38 6.16 -2.30
CA GLY A 103 8.72 4.93 -2.99
C GLY A 103 7.97 3.70 -2.47
N TYR A 104 8.48 2.53 -2.82
CA TYR A 104 7.85 1.27 -2.44
C TYR A 104 8.84 0.14 -2.20
N GLY A 105 8.42 -0.87 -1.45
CA GLY A 105 9.02 -2.19 -1.38
C GLY A 105 8.01 -3.24 -1.86
N CYS A 106 8.45 -4.23 -2.64
CA CYS A 106 7.58 -5.32 -3.07
C CYS A 106 8.32 -6.64 -3.16
N THR A 107 7.59 -7.74 -3.02
CA THR A 107 8.08 -9.11 -3.19
C THR A 107 7.14 -9.87 -4.12
N ALA A 108 7.68 -10.42 -5.20
CA ALA A 108 6.96 -11.23 -6.17
C ALA A 108 7.02 -12.73 -5.82
N GLY A 109 6.16 -13.54 -6.43
CA GLY A 109 6.14 -14.99 -6.25
C GLY A 109 5.58 -15.44 -4.91
N ILE A 110 4.77 -14.62 -4.27
CA ILE A 110 4.00 -15.00 -3.08
C ILE A 110 2.68 -15.62 -3.53
N GLU A 111 2.78 -16.82 -4.08
CA GLU A 111 1.65 -17.51 -4.66
C GLU A 111 0.67 -18.08 -3.62
N PHE A 112 -0.55 -18.30 -4.04
CA PHE A 112 -1.55 -18.96 -3.21
C PHE A 112 -1.06 -20.37 -2.81
N GLY A 113 -1.14 -20.69 -1.52
CA GLY A 113 -0.67 -21.99 -1.00
C GLY A 113 0.86 -22.07 -0.74
N ILE A 114 1.58 -20.97 -0.84
CA ILE A 114 3.04 -20.94 -0.50
C ILE A 114 3.37 -21.49 0.89
N LYS A 115 2.45 -21.31 1.84
CA LYS A 115 2.58 -21.83 3.21
C LYS A 115 2.77 -23.35 3.30
N ASP A 116 2.30 -24.08 2.28
CA ASP A 116 2.38 -25.53 2.21
C ASP A 116 3.70 -26.01 1.58
N LYS A 117 4.59 -25.08 1.17
CA LYS A 117 5.88 -25.32 0.52
C LYS A 117 7.02 -24.74 1.38
N ALA A 118 7.48 -25.54 2.36
CA ALA A 118 8.40 -25.08 3.40
C ALA A 118 9.69 -24.40 2.89
N ASP A 119 10.34 -24.94 1.86
CA ASP A 119 11.58 -24.38 1.32
C ASP A 119 11.34 -23.06 0.59
N LEU A 120 10.26 -22.98 -0.18
CA LEU A 120 9.87 -21.75 -0.87
C LEU A 120 9.44 -20.66 0.15
N CYS A 121 8.75 -21.05 1.20
CA CYS A 121 8.37 -20.18 2.29
C CYS A 121 9.59 -19.53 2.97
N LYS A 122 10.62 -20.33 3.26
CA LYS A 122 11.89 -19.84 3.84
C LYS A 122 12.60 -18.85 2.90
N ALA A 123 12.71 -19.19 1.61
CA ALA A 123 13.34 -18.31 0.63
C ALA A 123 12.59 -16.97 0.52
N LYS A 124 11.27 -17.00 0.50
CA LYS A 124 10.44 -15.79 0.43
C LYS A 124 10.45 -14.99 1.72
N THR A 125 10.65 -15.60 2.88
CA THR A 125 10.82 -14.88 4.14
C THR A 125 12.02 -13.93 4.08
N ALA A 126 13.16 -14.39 3.55
CA ALA A 126 14.34 -13.52 3.39
C ALA A 126 14.11 -12.35 2.43
N GLU A 127 13.33 -12.56 1.34
CA GLU A 127 12.95 -11.47 0.43
C GLU A 127 12.00 -10.46 1.12
N LEU A 128 11.06 -10.94 1.92
CA LEU A 128 10.14 -10.09 2.69
C LEU A 128 10.86 -9.27 3.76
N GLU A 129 11.87 -9.84 4.41
CA GLU A 129 12.73 -9.11 5.35
C GLU A 129 13.46 -7.96 4.66
N LYS A 130 14.04 -8.19 3.48
CA LYS A 130 14.66 -7.12 2.67
C LYS A 130 13.65 -6.06 2.22
N GLN A 131 12.43 -6.46 1.91
CA GLN A 131 11.35 -5.52 1.61
C GLN A 131 11.04 -4.64 2.81
N ALA A 132 10.92 -5.22 4.00
CA ALA A 132 10.68 -4.49 5.25
C ALA A 132 11.82 -3.50 5.55
N GLU A 133 13.08 -3.93 5.42
CA GLU A 133 14.25 -3.06 5.58
C GLU A 133 14.18 -1.86 4.63
N LYS A 134 13.91 -2.09 3.34
CA LYS A 134 13.78 -1.01 2.36
C LYS A 134 12.67 -0.02 2.73
N VAL A 135 11.51 -0.52 3.16
CA VAL A 135 10.38 0.33 3.59
C VAL A 135 10.76 1.18 4.81
N CYS A 136 11.47 0.58 5.78
CA CYS A 136 11.98 1.32 6.94
C CYS A 136 12.97 2.40 6.53
N GLU A 137 13.90 2.12 5.61
CA GLU A 137 14.84 3.12 5.10
C GLU A 137 14.12 4.29 4.42
N LEU A 138 13.10 4.02 3.61
CA LEU A 138 12.28 5.05 2.96
C LEU A 138 11.55 5.92 3.98
N ALA A 139 11.07 5.33 5.06
CA ALA A 139 10.38 6.06 6.12
C ALA A 139 11.31 7.02 6.88
N HIS A 140 12.60 6.64 7.05
CA HIS A 140 13.59 7.44 7.81
C HIS A 140 14.35 8.47 6.97
N LYS A 141 14.29 8.38 5.66
CA LYS A 141 14.85 9.41 4.75
C LYS A 141 13.99 10.66 4.68
#